data_a262559521a2bef03badc305872b9d97
#
_entry.id   a262559521a2bef03badc305872b9d97
#
_cell.length_a   1.000
_cell.length_b   1.000
_cell.length_c   1.000
_cell.angle_alpha   90.00
_cell.angle_beta   90.00
_cell.angle_gamma   90.00
#
_symmetry.space_group_name_H-M   'P 1'
#
loop_
_entity.id
_entity.type
_entity.pdbx_description
1 polymer ?
#
loop_
_entity_poly.entity_id
_entity_poly.type
_entity_poly.pdbx_seq_one_letter_code
_entity_poly.pdbx_strand_id
1 'polypeptide(L)'
;LANNLTDIYVGVKKNDPNRKKNDFYPTPPLATYILCKYGKPPQNLLEPCAGRGNISVELARNGHNVLSYDLNEYSDSLCSINTSYDAMELPKNEWAQGVVTNPPYHKDLPRKLAEKWIDEYEYVAMFLRLTFLEGKKRNKLFTSNPPSDIIFLSDRVRFDSNIREPIEKKDQIGGMIAYMWIIWDKKHPPGLTKMRWAMLEDEYDDWRLNYDKCSYTSGR
;
A
#
# COMPACT_ATOMS: atom_id res chain seq x y z
N LEU A 1 -14.09 -33.53 -18.41
CA LEU A 1 -13.03 -32.52 -18.30
C LEU A 1 -13.66 -31.14 -18.47
N ALA A 2 -14.38 -30.66 -17.47
CA ALA A 2 -14.88 -29.29 -17.41
C ALA A 2 -13.88 -28.48 -16.57
N ASN A 3 -12.95 -27.83 -17.25
CA ASN A 3 -12.14 -26.79 -16.62
C ASN A 3 -13.07 -25.62 -16.33
N ASN A 4 -13.26 -25.33 -15.05
CA ASN A 4 -14.09 -24.22 -14.61
C ASN A 4 -13.45 -22.89 -15.06
N LEU A 5 -14.01 -22.30 -16.10
CA LEU A 5 -13.66 -20.95 -16.59
C LEU A 5 -13.76 -19.87 -15.50
N THR A 6 -14.54 -20.12 -14.44
CA THR A 6 -14.65 -19.26 -13.26
C THR A 6 -13.34 -19.08 -12.48
N ASP A 7 -12.42 -20.05 -12.53
CA ASP A 7 -11.14 -19.99 -11.81
C ASP A 7 -10.12 -19.05 -12.49
N ILE A 8 -10.33 -18.75 -13.78
CA ILE A 8 -9.46 -17.86 -14.55
C ILE A 8 -9.80 -16.38 -14.32
N TYR A 9 -11.08 -16.07 -14.05
CA TYR A 9 -11.55 -14.69 -13.85
C TYR A 9 -11.33 -14.14 -12.44
N VAL A 10 -11.12 -14.98 -11.43
CA VAL A 10 -10.98 -14.53 -10.02
C VAL A 10 -9.52 -14.39 -9.56
N GLY A 11 -8.55 -14.70 -10.43
CA GLY A 11 -7.13 -14.35 -10.24
C GLY A 11 -6.39 -15.00 -9.06
N VAL A 12 -7.05 -15.79 -8.18
CA VAL A 12 -6.36 -16.55 -7.11
C VAL A 12 -7.21 -17.76 -6.73
N LYS A 13 -6.75 -18.96 -7.05
CA LYS A 13 -7.32 -20.18 -6.50
C LYS A 13 -7.17 -20.18 -4.99
N LYS A 14 -8.19 -20.66 -4.26
CA LYS A 14 -8.19 -20.81 -2.80
C LYS A 14 -6.98 -21.64 -2.28
N ASN A 15 -6.34 -22.41 -3.17
CA ASN A 15 -5.16 -23.26 -2.94
C ASN A 15 -4.09 -22.99 -4.01
N ASP A 16 -3.79 -21.72 -4.33
CA ASP A 16 -2.70 -21.38 -5.22
C ASP A 16 -1.37 -21.76 -4.54
N PRO A 17 -0.58 -22.72 -5.08
CA PRO A 17 0.72 -23.07 -4.52
C PRO A 17 1.72 -21.91 -4.56
N ASN A 18 1.46 -20.86 -5.34
CA ASN A 18 2.27 -19.65 -5.42
C ASN A 18 1.82 -18.55 -4.45
N ARG A 19 0.76 -18.77 -3.65
CA ARG A 19 0.35 -17.82 -2.63
C ARG A 19 1.43 -17.74 -1.56
N LYS A 20 2.02 -16.56 -1.42
CA LYS A 20 3.08 -16.34 -0.41
C LYS A 20 2.50 -16.52 0.99
N LYS A 21 3.29 -17.13 1.88
CA LYS A 21 2.97 -17.29 3.29
C LYS A 21 2.61 -15.91 3.87
N ASN A 22 1.55 -15.83 4.64
CA ASN A 22 1.05 -14.62 5.29
C ASN A 22 0.53 -13.51 4.35
N ASP A 23 0.18 -13.83 3.08
CA ASP A 23 -0.20 -12.82 2.07
C ASP A 23 0.85 -11.70 1.89
N PHE A 24 2.13 -12.02 2.11
CA PHE A 24 3.21 -11.06 2.06
C PHE A 24 3.57 -10.68 0.62
N TYR A 25 3.24 -9.45 0.25
CA TYR A 25 3.54 -8.84 -1.04
C TYR A 25 4.23 -7.49 -0.82
N PRO A 26 5.58 -7.44 -0.84
CA PRO A 26 6.32 -6.21 -0.60
C PRO A 26 5.98 -5.16 -1.66
N THR A 27 5.44 -4.03 -1.23
CA THR A 27 5.06 -2.95 -2.15
C THR A 27 6.29 -2.35 -2.80
N PRO A 28 6.36 -2.24 -4.13
CA PRO A 28 7.49 -1.60 -4.79
C PRO A 28 7.65 -0.14 -4.33
N PRO A 29 8.88 0.32 -4.08
CA PRO A 29 9.14 1.69 -3.64
C PRO A 29 8.53 2.76 -4.55
N LEU A 30 8.60 2.57 -5.87
CA LEU A 30 8.03 3.49 -6.85
C LEU A 30 6.51 3.69 -6.67
N ALA A 31 5.76 2.65 -6.29
CA ALA A 31 4.33 2.79 -6.01
C ALA A 31 4.08 3.69 -4.79
N THR A 32 4.93 3.61 -3.76
CA THR A 32 4.87 4.48 -2.58
C THR A 32 5.32 5.90 -2.91
N TYR A 33 6.35 6.08 -3.73
CA TYR A 33 6.76 7.38 -4.23
C TYR A 33 5.61 8.12 -4.96
N ILE A 34 4.86 7.41 -5.81
CA ILE A 34 3.68 7.93 -6.49
C ILE A 34 2.63 8.43 -5.47
N LEU A 35 2.42 7.70 -4.36
CA LEU A 35 1.57 8.18 -3.28
C LEU A 35 2.10 9.48 -2.68
N CYS A 36 3.39 9.56 -2.36
CA CYS A 36 3.99 10.78 -1.79
C CYS A 36 3.84 11.97 -2.74
N LYS A 37 4.09 11.77 -4.03
CA LYS A 37 4.02 12.81 -5.06
C LYS A 37 2.61 13.36 -5.25
N TYR A 38 1.61 12.51 -5.29
CA TYR A 38 0.26 12.86 -5.69
C TYR A 38 -0.77 12.83 -4.55
N GLY A 39 -0.62 11.94 -3.59
CA GLY A 39 -1.52 11.76 -2.45
C GLY A 39 -1.17 12.65 -1.26
N LYS A 40 0.06 13.18 -1.20
CA LYS A 40 0.56 14.13 -0.19
C LYS A 40 0.24 13.72 1.25
N PRO A 41 0.72 12.55 1.72
CA PRO A 41 0.49 12.11 3.08
C PRO A 41 1.03 13.12 4.11
N PRO A 42 0.47 13.17 5.34
CA PRO A 42 0.95 14.04 6.40
C PRO A 42 2.34 13.61 6.91
N GLN A 43 2.94 14.44 7.79
CA GLN A 43 4.31 14.25 8.27
C GLN A 43 4.48 12.98 9.10
N ASN A 44 3.57 12.70 10.03
CA ASN A 44 3.68 11.58 10.96
C ASN A 44 2.69 10.48 10.60
N LEU A 45 3.19 9.30 10.30
CA LEU A 45 2.43 8.19 9.72
C LEU A 45 2.56 6.91 10.53
N LEU A 46 1.54 6.09 10.46
CA LEU A 46 1.49 4.72 10.94
C LEU A 46 1.43 3.77 9.74
N GLU A 47 2.29 2.77 9.72
CA GLU A 47 2.19 1.60 8.82
C GLU A 47 1.89 0.35 9.66
N PRO A 48 0.61 -0.06 9.79
CA PRO A 48 0.20 -1.15 10.70
C PRO A 48 0.31 -2.55 10.10
N CYS A 49 0.72 -2.69 8.84
CA CYS A 49 0.96 -3.96 8.15
C CYS A 49 2.25 -3.85 7.34
N ALA A 50 3.36 -3.54 8.04
CA ALA A 50 4.59 -3.10 7.42
C ALA A 50 5.32 -4.20 6.61
N GLY A 51 5.07 -5.47 6.92
CA GLY A 51 5.84 -6.57 6.33
C GLY A 51 7.33 -6.40 6.61
N ARG A 52 8.13 -6.21 5.57
CA ARG A 52 9.57 -5.92 5.67
C ARG A 52 9.88 -4.41 5.81
N GLY A 53 8.88 -3.54 5.77
CA GLY A 53 9.04 -2.09 5.84
C GLY A 53 9.26 -1.39 4.50
N ASN A 54 8.87 -2.01 3.39
CA ASN A 54 9.07 -1.42 2.06
C ASN A 54 8.39 -0.05 1.91
N ILE A 55 7.15 0.09 2.38
CA ILE A 55 6.43 1.36 2.38
C ILE A 55 7.08 2.33 3.36
N SER A 56 7.36 1.89 4.60
CA SER A 56 7.95 2.72 5.65
C SER A 56 9.27 3.36 5.21
N VAL A 57 10.15 2.58 4.59
CA VAL A 57 11.46 3.09 4.11
C VAL A 57 11.28 4.13 3.01
N GLU A 58 10.36 3.89 2.06
CA GLU A 58 10.15 4.85 0.98
C GLU A 58 9.45 6.12 1.47
N LEU A 59 8.49 6.01 2.41
CA LEU A 59 7.90 7.17 3.08
C LEU A 59 8.98 8.01 3.81
N ALA A 60 9.89 7.35 4.55
CA ALA A 60 10.99 8.02 5.24
C ALA A 60 11.94 8.73 4.25
N ARG A 61 12.25 8.13 3.11
CA ARG A 61 13.03 8.76 2.02
C ARG A 61 12.36 10.02 1.47
N ASN A 62 11.03 10.05 1.48
CA ASN A 62 10.25 11.22 1.06
C ASN A 62 9.98 12.21 2.20
N GLY A 63 10.68 12.07 3.35
CA GLY A 63 10.68 13.02 4.45
C GLY A 63 9.60 12.81 5.50
N HIS A 64 8.87 11.70 5.47
CA HIS A 64 7.87 11.37 6.49
C HIS A 64 8.49 10.64 7.69
N ASN A 65 7.90 10.81 8.86
CA ASN A 65 8.20 10.03 10.04
C ASN A 65 7.23 8.86 10.12
N VAL A 66 7.71 7.63 10.29
CA VAL A 66 6.87 6.43 10.23
C VAL A 66 7.06 5.55 11.46
N LEU A 67 5.95 5.18 12.10
CA LEU A 67 5.89 4.09 13.06
C LEU A 67 5.38 2.84 12.35
N SER A 68 6.18 1.78 12.38
CA SER A 68 5.91 0.54 11.65
C SER A 68 5.53 -0.58 12.61
N TYR A 69 4.43 -1.28 12.30
CA TYR A 69 3.94 -2.44 13.05
C TYR A 69 3.62 -3.58 12.08
N ASP A 70 3.77 -4.81 12.54
CA ASP A 70 3.31 -6.01 11.83
C ASP A 70 2.94 -7.13 12.81
N LEU A 71 2.09 -8.03 12.38
CA LEU A 71 1.77 -9.25 13.14
C LEU A 71 2.95 -10.23 13.16
N ASN A 72 3.74 -10.25 12.10
CA ASN A 72 4.82 -11.19 11.87
C ASN A 72 6.19 -10.51 11.98
N GLU A 73 7.19 -11.30 12.35
CA GLU A 73 8.59 -10.90 12.29
C GLU A 73 9.21 -11.37 10.97
N TYR A 74 10.02 -10.49 10.34
CA TYR A 74 10.78 -10.77 9.13
C TYR A 74 12.26 -10.54 9.40
N SER A 75 13.07 -11.59 9.25
CA SER A 75 14.53 -11.53 9.53
C SER A 75 15.31 -10.59 8.63
N ASP A 76 14.72 -10.20 7.50
CA ASP A 76 15.29 -9.31 6.49
C ASP A 76 14.54 -7.96 6.40
N SER A 77 14.04 -7.48 7.54
CA SER A 77 13.38 -6.17 7.65
C SER A 77 14.32 -5.04 7.26
N LEU A 78 13.76 -4.06 6.54
CA LEU A 78 14.48 -2.90 5.99
C LEU A 78 14.56 -1.73 6.98
N CYS A 79 13.76 -1.75 8.04
CA CYS A 79 13.72 -0.75 9.10
C CYS A 79 13.27 -1.40 10.42
N SER A 80 13.25 -0.61 11.50
CA SER A 80 12.70 -1.06 12.78
C SER A 80 11.19 -1.23 12.68
N ILE A 81 10.69 -2.40 13.05
CA ILE A 81 9.27 -2.77 13.02
C ILE A 81 8.88 -3.33 14.38
N ASN A 82 7.79 -2.83 14.95
CA ASN A 82 7.19 -3.38 16.16
C ASN A 82 6.38 -4.62 15.74
N THR A 83 6.81 -5.80 16.14
CA THR A 83 6.18 -7.08 15.75
C THR A 83 5.21 -7.61 16.80
N SER A 84 4.42 -8.63 16.41
CA SER A 84 3.38 -9.25 17.24
C SER A 84 2.16 -8.36 17.51
N TYR A 85 1.87 -7.41 16.63
CA TYR A 85 0.69 -6.54 16.72
C TYR A 85 -0.33 -6.85 15.63
N ASP A 86 -1.55 -7.24 16.02
CA ASP A 86 -2.66 -7.36 15.09
C ASP A 86 -3.17 -5.96 14.73
N ALA A 87 -3.21 -5.64 13.45
CA ALA A 87 -3.66 -4.33 12.94
C ALA A 87 -5.11 -4.00 13.32
N MET A 88 -5.98 -5.03 13.52
CA MET A 88 -7.36 -4.82 13.99
C MET A 88 -7.43 -4.43 15.47
N GLU A 89 -6.49 -4.91 16.27
CA GLU A 89 -6.42 -4.70 17.71
C GLU A 89 -5.52 -3.53 18.11
N LEU A 90 -4.68 -3.05 17.15
CA LEU A 90 -3.78 -1.93 17.40
C LEU A 90 -4.58 -0.68 17.79
N PRO A 91 -4.33 -0.09 19.00
CA PRO A 91 -5.03 1.12 19.40
C PRO A 91 -4.63 2.31 18.54
N LYS A 92 -5.50 3.33 18.49
CA LYS A 92 -5.15 4.59 17.83
C LYS A 92 -3.87 5.15 18.44
N ASN A 93 -2.95 5.55 17.58
CA ASN A 93 -1.72 6.21 17.97
C ASN A 93 -1.86 7.73 17.79
N GLU A 94 -1.90 8.48 18.89
CA GLU A 94 -2.15 9.93 18.86
C GLU A 94 -1.02 10.75 18.23
N TRP A 95 0.18 10.18 18.10
CA TRP A 95 1.29 10.83 17.39
C TRP A 95 1.11 10.78 15.88
N ALA A 96 0.47 9.73 15.37
CA ALA A 96 0.28 9.55 13.94
C ALA A 96 -0.92 10.38 13.43
N GLN A 97 -0.70 11.14 12.38
CA GLN A 97 -1.75 11.92 11.72
C GLN A 97 -2.51 11.09 10.68
N GLY A 98 -1.92 10.00 10.21
CA GLY A 98 -2.52 9.15 9.21
C GLY A 98 -1.93 7.75 9.14
N VAL A 99 -2.61 6.90 8.38
CA VAL A 99 -2.23 5.52 8.08
C VAL A 99 -1.90 5.38 6.60
N VAL A 100 -0.76 4.74 6.31
CA VAL A 100 -0.39 4.33 4.94
C VAL A 100 0.00 2.86 4.99
N THR A 101 -0.65 2.00 4.19
CA THR A 101 -0.38 0.58 4.24
C THR A 101 -0.83 -0.20 3.00
N ASN A 102 -0.22 -1.37 2.82
CA ASN A 102 -0.70 -2.45 1.95
C ASN A 102 -1.21 -3.59 2.84
N PRO A 103 -2.51 -3.63 3.15
CA PRO A 103 -3.05 -4.59 4.11
C PRO A 103 -3.11 -6.00 3.52
N PRO A 104 -3.14 -7.05 4.36
CA PRO A 104 -3.36 -8.41 3.89
C PRO A 104 -4.74 -8.56 3.23
N TYR A 105 -4.77 -9.20 2.04
CA TYR A 105 -5.99 -9.35 1.21
C TYR A 105 -6.87 -10.53 1.63
N HIS A 106 -6.84 -10.92 2.90
CA HIS A 106 -7.59 -12.07 3.39
C HIS A 106 -9.05 -11.71 3.65
N LYS A 107 -9.97 -12.39 2.99
CA LYS A 107 -11.44 -12.23 3.18
C LYS A 107 -11.88 -10.76 3.11
N ASP A 108 -12.51 -10.26 4.18
CA ASP A 108 -13.09 -8.92 4.30
C ASP A 108 -12.21 -7.97 5.14
N LEU A 109 -10.99 -8.40 5.47
CA LEU A 109 -10.09 -7.66 6.36
C LEU A 109 -9.74 -6.26 5.84
N PRO A 110 -9.39 -6.06 4.57
CA PRO A 110 -9.08 -4.70 4.09
C PRO A 110 -10.22 -3.70 4.28
N ARG A 111 -11.50 -4.14 4.13
CA ARG A 111 -12.65 -3.28 4.37
C ARG A 111 -12.79 -2.92 5.85
N LYS A 112 -12.65 -3.90 6.74
CA LYS A 112 -12.75 -3.67 8.19
C LYS A 112 -11.64 -2.72 8.69
N LEU A 113 -10.42 -2.90 8.19
CA LEU A 113 -9.30 -2.02 8.49
C LEU A 113 -9.54 -0.61 7.96
N ALA A 114 -10.08 -0.47 6.73
CA ALA A 114 -10.45 0.84 6.21
C ALA A 114 -11.48 1.55 7.09
N GLU A 115 -12.57 0.86 7.46
CA GLU A 115 -13.60 1.41 8.35
C GLU A 115 -13.02 1.87 9.69
N LYS A 116 -12.17 1.03 10.33
CA LYS A 116 -11.49 1.38 11.58
C LYS A 116 -10.64 2.63 11.45
N TRP A 117 -9.75 2.66 10.47
CA TRP A 117 -8.77 3.75 10.36
C TRP A 117 -9.38 5.06 9.85
N ILE A 118 -10.40 5.02 9.00
CA ILE A 118 -11.13 6.21 8.58
C ILE A 118 -11.78 6.90 9.78
N ASP A 119 -12.30 6.16 10.77
CA ASP A 119 -12.84 6.73 11.99
C ASP A 119 -11.74 7.35 12.86
N GLU A 120 -10.60 6.68 12.99
CA GLU A 120 -9.53 7.01 13.92
C GLU A 120 -8.59 8.12 13.45
N TYR A 121 -8.30 8.21 12.14
CA TYR A 121 -7.25 9.08 11.60
C TYR A 121 -7.79 10.12 10.62
N GLU A 122 -7.03 11.22 10.48
CA GLU A 122 -7.33 12.30 9.54
C GLU A 122 -7.01 11.94 8.09
N TYR A 123 -6.03 11.05 7.90
CA TYR A 123 -5.58 10.60 6.58
C TYR A 123 -5.41 9.09 6.58
N VAL A 124 -5.95 8.42 5.57
CA VAL A 124 -5.78 6.97 5.35
C VAL A 124 -5.48 6.74 3.88
N ALA A 125 -4.37 6.09 3.58
CA ALA A 125 -4.04 5.64 2.22
C ALA A 125 -3.79 4.14 2.21
N MET A 126 -4.55 3.42 1.39
CA MET A 126 -4.45 1.96 1.29
C MET A 126 -4.09 1.54 -0.12
N PHE A 127 -3.05 0.71 -0.25
CA PHE A 127 -2.65 0.09 -1.50
C PHE A 127 -3.50 -1.14 -1.76
N LEU A 128 -4.36 -1.09 -2.77
CA LEU A 128 -5.40 -2.10 -2.96
C LEU A 128 -5.51 -2.51 -4.44
N ARG A 129 -6.00 -3.74 -4.66
CA ARG A 129 -6.36 -4.20 -6.01
C ARG A 129 -7.56 -3.41 -6.54
N LEU A 130 -7.64 -3.18 -7.86
CA LEU A 130 -8.78 -2.49 -8.47
C LEU A 130 -10.13 -3.17 -8.14
N THR A 131 -10.14 -4.48 -7.98
CA THR A 131 -11.35 -5.24 -7.59
C THR A 131 -11.89 -4.84 -6.20
N PHE A 132 -11.15 -4.06 -5.43
CA PHE A 132 -11.66 -3.51 -4.16
C PHE A 132 -12.76 -2.46 -4.37
N LEU A 133 -12.82 -1.80 -5.52
CA LEU A 133 -13.89 -0.82 -5.82
C LEU A 133 -15.26 -1.46 -6.06
N GLU A 134 -15.34 -2.77 -6.19
CA GLU A 134 -16.57 -3.50 -6.45
C GLU A 134 -17.05 -4.34 -5.24
N GLY A 135 -18.28 -4.77 -5.27
CA GLY A 135 -18.86 -5.71 -4.30
C GLY A 135 -19.79 -5.07 -3.27
N LYS A 136 -20.91 -5.77 -3.02
CA LYS A 136 -22.03 -5.31 -2.18
C LYS A 136 -21.61 -4.83 -0.78
N LYS A 137 -20.66 -5.53 -0.13
CA LYS A 137 -20.20 -5.18 1.21
C LYS A 137 -19.44 -3.85 1.25
N ARG A 138 -18.71 -3.52 0.17
CA ARG A 138 -17.94 -2.28 0.05
C ARG A 138 -18.77 -1.09 -0.42
N ASN A 139 -19.94 -1.34 -0.99
CA ASN A 139 -20.87 -0.27 -1.35
C ASN A 139 -21.15 0.64 -0.16
N LYS A 140 -21.45 0.06 1.03
CA LYS A 140 -21.69 0.84 2.26
C LYS A 140 -20.47 1.67 2.66
N LEU A 141 -19.26 1.10 2.59
CA LEU A 141 -18.03 1.84 2.89
C LEU A 141 -17.90 3.08 2.02
N PHE A 142 -18.02 2.92 0.70
CA PHE A 142 -17.83 4.03 -0.25
C PHE A 142 -18.97 5.05 -0.27
N THR A 143 -20.20 4.65 0.04
CA THR A 143 -21.34 5.57 0.13
C THR A 143 -21.34 6.39 1.43
N SER A 144 -20.88 5.80 2.53
CA SER A 144 -20.76 6.49 3.83
C SER A 144 -19.46 7.27 3.97
N ASN A 145 -18.37 6.76 3.38
CA ASN A 145 -17.05 7.35 3.41
C ASN A 145 -16.47 7.36 1.99
N PRO A 146 -16.91 8.27 1.12
CA PRO A 146 -16.32 8.39 -0.21
C PRO A 146 -14.84 8.75 -0.10
N PRO A 147 -13.94 8.10 -0.87
CA PRO A 147 -12.52 8.47 -0.85
C PRO A 147 -12.30 9.88 -1.39
N SER A 148 -11.31 10.58 -0.88
CA SER A 148 -10.88 11.88 -1.40
C SER A 148 -10.18 11.77 -2.74
N ASP A 149 -9.33 10.73 -2.86
CA ASP A 149 -8.52 10.52 -4.06
C ASP A 149 -8.39 9.02 -4.37
N ILE A 150 -8.30 8.71 -5.66
CA ILE A 150 -7.90 7.39 -6.16
C ILE A 150 -6.78 7.58 -7.18
N ILE A 151 -5.63 6.95 -6.93
CA ILE A 151 -4.49 6.94 -7.86
C ILE A 151 -4.41 5.55 -8.48
N PHE A 152 -4.83 5.43 -9.73
CA PHE A 152 -4.72 4.21 -10.51
C PHE A 152 -3.28 4.06 -11.01
N LEU A 153 -2.67 2.90 -10.79
CA LEU A 153 -1.40 2.57 -11.42
C LEU A 153 -1.70 1.91 -12.77
N SER A 154 -1.40 2.63 -13.86
CA SER A 154 -1.68 2.18 -15.22
C SER A 154 -0.81 0.99 -15.61
N ASP A 155 0.43 0.95 -15.12
CA ASP A 155 1.31 -0.20 -15.25
C ASP A 155 0.99 -1.26 -14.19
N ARG A 156 1.33 -2.51 -14.51
CA ARG A 156 1.19 -3.61 -13.57
C ARG A 156 2.35 -3.62 -12.58
N VAL A 157 2.04 -3.51 -11.31
CA VAL A 157 3.02 -3.57 -10.22
C VAL A 157 3.56 -4.97 -10.07
N ARG A 158 4.89 -5.10 -9.95
CA ARG A 158 5.57 -6.36 -9.68
C ARG A 158 5.93 -6.45 -8.20
N PHE A 159 5.55 -7.54 -7.56
CA PHE A 159 5.92 -7.83 -6.17
C PHE A 159 7.03 -8.87 -6.16
N ASP A 160 8.25 -8.42 -6.02
CA ASP A 160 9.39 -9.30 -5.87
C ASP A 160 9.97 -9.21 -4.46
N SER A 161 9.90 -10.32 -3.72
CA SER A 161 10.48 -10.40 -2.37
C SER A 161 12.01 -10.47 -2.37
N ASN A 162 12.62 -10.67 -3.53
CA ASN A 162 14.07 -10.77 -3.69
C ASN A 162 14.70 -9.50 -4.24
N ILE A 163 13.92 -8.41 -4.36
CA ILE A 163 14.47 -7.13 -4.81
C ILE A 163 15.62 -6.73 -3.88
N ARG A 164 16.79 -6.60 -4.47
CA ARG A 164 18.01 -6.09 -3.85
C ARG A 164 18.39 -4.77 -4.51
N GLU A 165 19.06 -3.91 -3.78
CA GLU A 165 19.61 -2.70 -4.37
C GLU A 165 20.80 -3.00 -5.30
N PRO A 166 20.95 -2.29 -6.42
CA PRO A 166 20.07 -1.23 -6.93
C PRO A 166 18.76 -1.81 -7.49
N ILE A 167 17.62 -1.14 -7.16
CA ILE A 167 16.29 -1.54 -7.64
C ILE A 167 16.12 -1.05 -9.07
N GLU A 168 16.01 -1.97 -10.02
CA GLU A 168 15.82 -1.64 -11.43
C GLU A 168 14.33 -1.52 -11.80
N LYS A 169 14.06 -0.85 -12.93
CA LYS A 169 12.69 -0.68 -13.46
C LYS A 169 11.97 -2.02 -13.64
N LYS A 170 12.64 -3.01 -14.20
CA LYS A 170 12.10 -4.38 -14.42
C LYS A 170 11.67 -5.09 -13.12
N ASP A 171 12.21 -4.68 -11.98
CA ASP A 171 11.90 -5.27 -10.67
C ASP A 171 10.61 -4.72 -10.08
N GLN A 172 10.12 -3.59 -10.58
CA GLN A 172 8.94 -2.89 -10.07
C GLN A 172 7.73 -2.99 -10.99
N ILE A 173 7.94 -3.21 -12.29
CA ILE A 173 6.91 -3.22 -13.34
C ILE A 173 6.83 -4.60 -14.00
N GLY A 174 5.64 -5.02 -14.44
CA GLY A 174 5.43 -6.28 -15.17
C GLY A 174 4.64 -7.34 -14.39
N GLY A 175 3.89 -6.94 -13.37
CA GLY A 175 2.97 -7.80 -12.62
C GLY A 175 1.72 -8.19 -13.43
N MET A 176 0.86 -9.03 -12.82
CA MET A 176 -0.37 -9.52 -13.46
C MET A 176 -1.63 -8.77 -13.00
N ILE A 177 -1.62 -8.19 -11.82
CA ILE A 177 -2.79 -7.60 -11.15
C ILE A 177 -2.68 -6.08 -11.15
N ALA A 178 -3.80 -5.40 -11.40
CA ALA A 178 -3.88 -3.96 -11.32
C ALA A 178 -4.10 -3.49 -9.89
N TYR A 179 -3.37 -2.45 -9.50
CA TYR A 179 -3.41 -1.86 -8.17
C TYR A 179 -3.68 -0.35 -8.24
N MET A 180 -4.06 0.19 -7.10
CA MET A 180 -4.31 1.61 -6.90
C MET A 180 -4.04 1.99 -5.45
N TRP A 181 -3.82 3.27 -5.21
CA TRP A 181 -3.98 3.86 -3.90
C TRP A 181 -5.39 4.41 -3.77
N ILE A 182 -6.09 4.06 -2.70
CA ILE A 182 -7.33 4.72 -2.28
C ILE A 182 -6.99 5.56 -1.06
N ILE A 183 -7.39 6.84 -1.10
CA ILE A 183 -7.06 7.82 -0.08
C ILE A 183 -8.35 8.40 0.50
N TRP A 184 -8.42 8.46 1.82
CA TRP A 184 -9.40 9.20 2.59
C TRP A 184 -8.66 10.28 3.37
N ASP A 185 -8.83 11.53 2.95
CA ASP A 185 -8.28 12.72 3.61
C ASP A 185 -9.45 13.59 4.09
N LYS A 186 -9.63 13.70 5.40
CA LYS A 186 -10.73 14.49 6.01
C LYS A 186 -10.61 15.99 5.71
N LYS A 187 -9.45 16.46 5.29
CA LYS A 187 -9.25 17.85 4.85
C LYS A 187 -9.79 18.11 3.45
N HIS A 188 -10.08 17.05 2.70
CA HIS A 188 -10.67 17.17 1.36
C HIS A 188 -12.17 17.50 1.44
N PRO A 189 -12.71 18.35 0.55
CA PRO A 189 -14.14 18.62 0.52
C PRO A 189 -14.97 17.34 0.37
N PRO A 190 -16.00 17.13 1.21
CA PRO A 190 -16.79 15.91 1.16
C PRO A 190 -17.56 15.78 -0.16
N GLY A 191 -17.74 14.54 -0.61
CA GLY A 191 -18.54 14.20 -1.79
C GLY A 191 -17.84 14.36 -3.15
N LEU A 192 -16.57 14.76 -3.16
CA LEU A 192 -15.74 14.81 -4.38
C LEU A 192 -14.61 13.79 -4.26
N THR A 193 -14.46 12.93 -5.26
CA THR A 193 -13.32 12.02 -5.38
C THR A 193 -12.48 12.44 -6.58
N LYS A 194 -11.21 12.77 -6.36
CA LYS A 194 -10.26 12.98 -7.46
C LYS A 194 -9.76 11.64 -7.97
N MET A 195 -9.73 11.50 -9.28
CA MET A 195 -9.16 10.33 -9.93
C MET A 195 -7.92 10.73 -10.71
N ARG A 196 -6.85 9.95 -10.57
CA ARG A 196 -5.60 10.15 -11.28
C ARG A 196 -5.12 8.81 -11.83
N TRP A 197 -4.57 8.84 -13.02
CA TRP A 197 -3.83 7.73 -13.61
C TRP A 197 -2.35 8.09 -13.58
N ALA A 198 -1.54 7.23 -12.98
CA ALA A 198 -0.10 7.36 -12.91
C ALA A 198 0.55 6.15 -13.58
N MET A 199 1.54 6.37 -14.43
CA MET A 199 2.38 5.33 -15.00
C MET A 199 3.67 5.24 -14.19
N LEU A 200 3.98 4.04 -13.68
CA LEU A 200 5.24 3.81 -12.97
C LEU A 200 6.43 4.06 -13.90
N GLU A 201 6.28 3.74 -15.17
CA GLU A 201 7.32 3.93 -16.17
C GLU A 201 7.73 5.39 -16.32
N ASP A 202 6.76 6.30 -16.36
CA ASP A 202 6.98 7.73 -16.49
C ASP A 202 7.60 8.35 -15.23
N GLU A 203 7.30 7.78 -14.05
CA GLU A 203 7.78 8.26 -12.76
C GLU A 203 9.13 7.67 -12.34
N TYR A 204 9.64 6.67 -13.06
CA TYR A 204 10.83 5.93 -12.65
C TYR A 204 12.09 6.80 -12.57
N ASP A 205 12.33 7.64 -13.58
CA ASP A 205 13.56 8.44 -13.65
C ASP A 205 13.58 9.52 -12.56
N ASP A 206 12.44 10.16 -12.29
CA ASP A 206 12.29 11.15 -11.22
C ASP A 206 12.46 10.48 -9.83
N TRP A 207 11.83 9.35 -9.62
CA TRP A 207 12.03 8.55 -8.41
C TRP A 207 13.49 8.14 -8.23
N ARG A 208 14.15 7.66 -9.28
CA ARG A 208 15.54 7.19 -9.23
C ARG A 208 16.50 8.29 -8.83
N LEU A 209 16.32 9.49 -9.38
CA LEU A 209 17.12 10.66 -9.03
C LEU A 209 16.96 11.05 -7.54
N ASN A 210 15.75 10.92 -6.99
CA ASN A 210 15.50 11.20 -5.57
C ASN A 210 16.06 10.09 -4.67
N TYR A 211 15.94 8.85 -5.09
CA TYR A 211 16.47 7.68 -4.39
C TYR A 211 17.99 7.78 -4.19
N ASP A 212 18.72 8.10 -5.24
CA ASP A 212 20.18 8.22 -5.20
C ASP A 212 20.63 9.39 -4.29
N LYS A 213 19.92 10.51 -4.28
CA LYS A 213 20.22 11.66 -3.39
C LYS A 213 20.10 11.27 -1.90
N CYS A 214 19.08 10.52 -1.53
CA CYS A 214 18.86 10.11 -0.14
C CYS A 214 19.90 9.09 0.34
N SER A 215 20.43 8.26 -0.54
CA SER A 215 21.49 7.28 -0.21
C SER A 215 22.80 7.95 0.18
N TYR A 216 23.11 9.16 -0.36
CA TYR A 216 24.32 9.92 -0.03
C TYR A 216 24.26 10.67 1.32
N THR A 217 23.07 10.89 1.87
CA THR A 217 22.90 11.64 3.14
C THR A 217 22.91 10.75 4.39
N SER A 218 22.71 9.44 4.24
CA SER A 218 22.70 8.48 5.35
C SER A 218 24.08 7.93 5.73
N GLY A 219 25.14 8.40 5.09
CA GLY A 219 26.54 7.97 5.30
C GLY A 219 27.44 8.96 6.05
N ARG A 220 26.85 9.89 6.86
CA ARG A 220 27.64 10.81 7.71
C ARG A 220 27.19 10.75 9.16
#